data_0826c8c34d9e4f868bd3f1bb07a6216a
#
_entry.id   0826c8c34d9e4f868bd3f1bb07a6216a
#
_cell.length_a   1.000
_cell.length_b   1.000
_cell.length_c   1.000
_cell.angle_alpha   90.00
_cell.angle_beta   90.00
_cell.angle_gamma   90.00
#
_symmetry.space_group_name_H-M   'P 1'
#
loop_
_entity.id
_entity.type
_entity.pdbx_description
1 polymer ?
#
loop_
_entity_poly.entity_id
_entity_poly.type
_entity_poly.pdbx_seq_one_letter_code
_entity_poly.pdbx_strand_id
1 'polypeptide(L)'
;MGGDVLVDLAGAMSGDALASLDSGSASAMVDTIGAEAVISGMPGEQLGGMIGAMDSNQLGAAFTDQALTDAAGKMTGEDAKSMDGDSAAKVFDAVITVMEPGEVGNKGSAIDAGLVAALIGNMDASQVQEAITPEMAADLAGKMEVSDVALLDSDSAAAMVVSMGAETAVATMDQDSLVTMVGVMDAETIAQSLDGAAAGELVGALTGDNLESLASDQVAGMANAMDAGQISGLTADQASGMATAISEDPSQVIEMESDSVAAMVSTMEVADLGVLGSDMVGSMVATMEPDQIEEMSADHLAEALDTVGADYIGSSTSGFGDIDAVDTLVSAMLEANVEAPDSLTEVMDSEGAASLFGSMFN
;
A
#
# COMPACT_ATOMS: atom_id res chain seq x y z
N MET A 1 -51.32 -1.98 -1.95
CA MET A 1 -50.92 -1.17 -0.77
C MET A 1 -50.62 0.21 -1.32
N GLY A 2 -50.99 1.30 -0.66
CA GLY A 2 -50.61 2.64 -1.15
C GLY A 2 -49.10 2.87 -0.93
N GLY A 3 -48.49 3.70 -1.79
CA GLY A 3 -47.04 4.01 -1.70
C GLY A 3 -46.61 4.46 -0.31
N ASP A 4 -47.42 5.26 0.38
CA ASP A 4 -47.14 5.74 1.74
C ASP A 4 -46.91 4.58 2.77
N VAL A 5 -47.68 3.50 2.68
CA VAL A 5 -47.55 2.35 3.57
C VAL A 5 -46.24 1.59 3.29
N LEU A 6 -45.79 1.58 2.05
CA LEU A 6 -44.51 0.95 1.68
C LEU A 6 -43.31 1.80 2.09
N VAL A 7 -43.42 3.14 2.02
CA VAL A 7 -42.39 4.04 2.57
C VAL A 7 -42.26 3.84 4.07
N ASP A 8 -43.39 3.80 4.81
CA ASP A 8 -43.38 3.56 6.25
C ASP A 8 -42.81 2.17 6.59
N LEU A 9 -43.08 1.14 5.79
CA LEU A 9 -42.55 -0.22 5.98
C LEU A 9 -41.03 -0.24 5.71
N ALA A 10 -40.58 0.32 4.59
CA ALA A 10 -39.16 0.39 4.27
C ALA A 10 -38.41 1.26 5.30
N GLY A 11 -39.02 2.38 5.75
CA GLY A 11 -38.48 3.22 6.82
C GLY A 11 -38.43 2.55 8.19
N ALA A 12 -39.12 1.42 8.40
CA ALA A 12 -39.03 0.62 9.61
C ALA A 12 -37.96 -0.51 9.53
N MET A 13 -37.37 -0.75 8.35
CA MET A 13 -36.28 -1.69 8.15
C MET A 13 -34.94 -1.01 8.39
N SER A 14 -33.93 -1.75 8.84
CA SER A 14 -32.54 -1.26 8.85
C SER A 14 -31.95 -1.25 7.45
N GLY A 15 -30.87 -0.49 7.23
CA GLY A 15 -30.11 -0.53 5.98
C GLY A 15 -29.65 -1.93 5.61
N ASP A 16 -29.13 -2.70 6.57
CA ASP A 16 -28.71 -4.11 6.38
C ASP A 16 -29.86 -5.02 5.94
N ALA A 17 -31.05 -4.80 6.50
CA ALA A 17 -32.23 -5.58 6.11
C ALA A 17 -32.67 -5.25 4.68
N LEU A 18 -32.52 -3.99 4.25
CA LEU A 18 -32.79 -3.57 2.87
C LEU A 18 -31.70 -4.08 1.91
N ALA A 19 -30.43 -4.01 2.29
CA ALA A 19 -29.31 -4.55 1.54
C ALA A 19 -29.39 -6.08 1.33
N SER A 20 -30.09 -6.79 2.22
CA SER A 20 -30.32 -8.24 2.10
C SER A 20 -31.46 -8.64 1.16
N LEU A 21 -32.19 -7.68 0.61
CA LEU A 21 -33.23 -7.95 -0.39
C LEU A 21 -32.60 -8.47 -1.69
N ASP A 22 -33.33 -9.32 -2.41
CA ASP A 22 -32.97 -9.58 -3.81
C ASP A 22 -33.24 -8.33 -4.68
N SER A 23 -32.45 -8.18 -5.74
CA SER A 23 -32.50 -6.98 -6.58
C SER A 23 -33.89 -6.72 -7.20
N GLY A 24 -34.62 -7.80 -7.53
CA GLY A 24 -35.99 -7.70 -8.05
C GLY A 24 -36.98 -7.15 -7.02
N SER A 25 -36.83 -7.53 -5.75
CA SER A 25 -37.67 -7.03 -4.66
C SER A 25 -37.36 -5.57 -4.34
N ALA A 26 -36.08 -5.18 -4.29
CA ALA A 26 -35.65 -3.79 -4.08
C ALA A 26 -36.17 -2.89 -5.21
N SER A 27 -35.96 -3.28 -6.46
CA SER A 27 -36.47 -2.55 -7.64
C SER A 27 -38.01 -2.41 -7.62
N ALA A 28 -38.74 -3.48 -7.35
CA ALA A 28 -40.20 -3.43 -7.28
C ALA A 28 -40.73 -2.52 -6.16
N MET A 29 -39.98 -2.41 -5.05
CA MET A 29 -40.31 -1.46 -3.97
C MET A 29 -40.14 -0.02 -4.47
N VAL A 30 -39.01 0.29 -5.11
CA VAL A 30 -38.74 1.63 -5.65
C VAL A 30 -39.79 2.00 -6.73
N ASP A 31 -40.10 1.08 -7.64
CA ASP A 31 -41.12 1.28 -8.68
C ASP A 31 -42.52 1.56 -8.10
N THR A 32 -42.85 0.90 -6.98
CA THR A 32 -44.16 1.07 -6.35
C THR A 32 -44.27 2.36 -5.52
N ILE A 33 -43.19 2.71 -4.85
CA ILE A 33 -43.08 3.90 -3.99
C ILE A 33 -42.85 5.14 -4.85
N GLY A 34 -42.02 5.05 -5.87
CA GLY A 34 -41.46 6.12 -6.66
C GLY A 34 -40.14 6.67 -6.07
N ALA A 35 -39.13 6.85 -6.93
CA ALA A 35 -37.78 7.26 -6.52
C ALA A 35 -37.75 8.52 -5.63
N GLU A 36 -38.50 9.56 -5.98
CA GLU A 36 -38.58 10.80 -5.22
C GLU A 36 -39.16 10.60 -3.80
N ALA A 37 -40.12 9.71 -3.64
CA ALA A 37 -40.69 9.39 -2.33
C ALA A 37 -39.73 8.52 -1.50
N VAL A 38 -38.98 7.59 -2.13
CA VAL A 38 -37.91 6.81 -1.49
C VAL A 38 -36.84 7.77 -0.96
N ILE A 39 -36.32 8.65 -1.80
CA ILE A 39 -35.27 9.60 -1.41
C ILE A 39 -35.74 10.53 -0.31
N SER A 40 -36.97 11.08 -0.42
CA SER A 40 -37.46 12.02 0.59
C SER A 40 -37.78 11.37 1.93
N GLY A 41 -38.26 10.14 1.91
CA GLY A 41 -38.78 9.41 3.07
C GLY A 41 -37.75 8.55 3.83
N MET A 42 -36.60 8.22 3.22
CA MET A 42 -35.59 7.35 3.84
C MET A 42 -34.35 8.13 4.31
N PRO A 43 -33.76 7.77 5.45
CA PRO A 43 -32.42 8.21 5.85
C PRO A 43 -31.32 7.54 5.00
N GLY A 44 -30.09 8.08 5.07
CA GLY A 44 -28.94 7.63 4.27
C GLY A 44 -28.64 6.15 4.37
N GLU A 45 -28.61 5.59 5.59
CA GLU A 45 -28.40 4.16 5.83
C GLU A 45 -29.37 3.27 5.05
N GLN A 46 -30.64 3.63 5.03
CA GLN A 46 -31.67 2.87 4.31
C GLN A 46 -31.57 3.06 2.80
N LEU A 47 -31.20 4.26 2.35
CA LEU A 47 -30.94 4.54 0.93
C LEU A 47 -29.75 3.72 0.43
N GLY A 48 -28.64 3.69 1.19
CA GLY A 48 -27.49 2.87 0.89
C GLY A 48 -27.84 1.39 0.76
N GLY A 49 -28.57 0.84 1.74
CA GLY A 49 -29.03 -0.54 1.68
C GLY A 49 -29.98 -0.84 0.51
N MET A 50 -30.91 0.08 0.22
CA MET A 50 -31.87 -0.08 -0.90
C MET A 50 -31.14 -0.02 -2.26
N ILE A 51 -30.27 0.96 -2.46
CA ILE A 51 -29.49 1.15 -3.68
C ILE A 51 -28.51 -0.02 -3.85
N GLY A 52 -27.82 -0.43 -2.78
CA GLY A 52 -26.88 -1.56 -2.80
C GLY A 52 -27.54 -2.93 -3.08
N ALA A 53 -28.84 -3.08 -2.83
CA ALA A 53 -29.58 -4.28 -3.19
C ALA A 53 -30.00 -4.34 -4.68
N MET A 54 -29.89 -3.23 -5.42
CA MET A 54 -30.28 -3.13 -6.83
C MET A 54 -29.06 -3.29 -7.73
N ASP A 55 -29.21 -3.87 -8.91
CA ASP A 55 -28.17 -3.84 -9.93
C ASP A 55 -28.13 -2.50 -10.70
N SER A 56 -27.02 -2.22 -11.37
CA SER A 56 -26.79 -0.94 -12.08
C SER A 56 -27.86 -0.65 -13.15
N ASN A 57 -28.41 -1.66 -13.84
CA ASN A 57 -29.49 -1.49 -14.83
C ASN A 57 -30.80 -1.07 -14.16
N GLN A 58 -31.10 -1.69 -13.02
CA GLN A 58 -32.29 -1.37 -12.22
C GLN A 58 -32.17 0.05 -11.64
N LEU A 59 -30.99 0.44 -11.16
CA LEU A 59 -30.73 1.81 -10.70
C LEU A 59 -30.95 2.82 -11.83
N GLY A 60 -30.41 2.58 -13.02
CA GLY A 60 -30.61 3.44 -14.18
C GLY A 60 -32.04 3.48 -14.71
N ALA A 61 -32.84 2.44 -14.46
CA ALA A 61 -34.26 2.44 -14.83
C ALA A 61 -35.16 3.14 -13.80
N ALA A 62 -34.85 2.99 -12.51
CA ALA A 62 -35.66 3.52 -11.40
C ALA A 62 -35.33 4.97 -11.04
N PHE A 63 -34.08 5.39 -11.18
CA PHE A 63 -33.59 6.69 -10.77
C PHE A 63 -33.00 7.47 -11.95
N THR A 64 -33.18 8.79 -11.96
CA THR A 64 -32.40 9.69 -12.80
C THR A 64 -31.06 10.01 -12.12
N ASP A 65 -30.05 10.51 -12.87
CA ASP A 65 -28.76 10.89 -12.29
C ASP A 65 -28.94 11.94 -11.17
N GLN A 66 -29.85 12.91 -11.34
CA GLN A 66 -30.19 13.87 -10.28
C GLN A 66 -30.74 13.16 -9.03
N ALA A 67 -31.60 12.17 -9.20
CA ALA A 67 -32.18 11.43 -8.09
C ALA A 67 -31.13 10.57 -7.35
N LEU A 68 -30.19 9.94 -8.08
CA LEU A 68 -29.07 9.23 -7.46
C LEU A 68 -28.13 10.18 -6.71
N THR A 69 -27.85 11.34 -7.28
CA THR A 69 -27.06 12.40 -6.62
C THR A 69 -27.75 12.92 -5.35
N ASP A 70 -29.07 13.14 -5.39
CA ASP A 70 -29.85 13.55 -4.21
C ASP A 70 -29.88 12.44 -3.13
N ALA A 71 -29.92 11.18 -3.53
CA ALA A 71 -29.81 10.04 -2.62
C ALA A 71 -28.42 9.97 -2.00
N ALA A 72 -27.37 10.07 -2.80
CA ALA A 72 -25.99 10.11 -2.36
C ALA A 72 -25.75 11.24 -1.35
N GLY A 73 -26.33 12.43 -1.59
CA GLY A 73 -26.25 13.56 -0.66
C GLY A 73 -26.87 13.35 0.73
N LYS A 74 -27.55 12.23 0.95
CA LYS A 74 -28.05 11.81 2.28
C LYS A 74 -27.24 10.69 2.91
N MET A 75 -26.38 10.06 2.15
CA MET A 75 -25.58 8.93 2.56
C MET A 75 -24.24 9.39 3.15
N THR A 76 -23.65 8.55 3.93
CA THR A 76 -22.28 8.63 4.41
C THR A 76 -21.42 7.54 3.74
N GLY A 77 -20.10 7.59 3.90
CA GLY A 77 -19.23 6.52 3.44
C GLY A 77 -19.61 5.15 4.01
N GLU A 78 -20.04 5.09 5.27
CA GLU A 78 -20.51 3.83 5.88
C GLU A 78 -21.77 3.28 5.20
N ASP A 79 -22.67 4.14 4.77
CA ASP A 79 -23.90 3.73 4.08
C ASP A 79 -23.59 3.17 2.68
N ALA A 80 -22.53 3.64 2.03
CA ALA A 80 -22.09 3.18 0.71
C ALA A 80 -21.37 1.83 0.74
N LYS A 81 -20.78 1.42 1.86
CA LYS A 81 -20.00 0.16 1.98
C LYS A 81 -20.78 -1.11 1.61
N SER A 82 -22.10 -1.08 1.66
CA SER A 82 -22.93 -2.22 1.32
C SER A 82 -23.22 -2.36 -0.19
N MET A 83 -22.78 -1.40 -1.01
CA MET A 83 -22.98 -1.42 -2.45
C MET A 83 -22.01 -2.39 -3.12
N ASP A 84 -22.44 -3.04 -4.19
CA ASP A 84 -21.53 -3.69 -5.12
C ASP A 84 -20.85 -2.68 -6.04
N GLY A 85 -19.76 -3.09 -6.72
CA GLY A 85 -18.98 -2.19 -7.57
C GLY A 85 -19.78 -1.54 -8.69
N ASP A 86 -20.66 -2.28 -9.35
CA ASP A 86 -21.48 -1.77 -10.45
C ASP A 86 -22.49 -0.72 -9.98
N SER A 87 -23.07 -0.91 -8.80
CA SER A 87 -23.99 0.01 -8.18
C SER A 87 -23.26 1.28 -7.67
N ALA A 88 -22.10 1.10 -7.06
CA ALA A 88 -21.23 2.20 -6.64
C ALA A 88 -20.77 3.05 -7.83
N ALA A 89 -20.30 2.41 -8.91
CA ALA A 89 -19.92 3.07 -10.15
C ALA A 89 -21.09 3.86 -10.76
N LYS A 90 -22.30 3.30 -10.75
CA LYS A 90 -23.50 4.00 -11.26
C LYS A 90 -23.87 5.22 -10.42
N VAL A 91 -23.76 5.14 -9.10
CA VAL A 91 -24.00 6.28 -8.21
C VAL A 91 -22.92 7.35 -8.41
N PHE A 92 -21.65 6.92 -8.49
CA PHE A 92 -20.53 7.83 -8.73
C PHE A 92 -20.67 8.57 -10.08
N ASP A 93 -20.96 7.84 -11.18
CA ASP A 93 -21.22 8.42 -12.49
C ASP A 93 -22.34 9.47 -12.48
N ALA A 94 -23.43 9.19 -11.76
CA ALA A 94 -24.51 10.14 -11.59
C ALA A 94 -24.05 11.42 -10.86
N VAL A 95 -23.25 11.27 -9.80
CA VAL A 95 -22.69 12.39 -9.02
C VAL A 95 -21.83 13.28 -9.90
N ILE A 96 -20.85 12.71 -10.63
CA ILE A 96 -19.94 13.48 -11.47
C ILE A 96 -20.61 14.08 -12.72
N THR A 97 -21.74 13.50 -13.14
CA THR A 97 -22.55 14.05 -14.25
C THR A 97 -23.35 15.29 -13.83
N VAL A 98 -23.85 15.30 -12.60
CA VAL A 98 -24.74 16.36 -12.09
C VAL A 98 -23.97 17.50 -11.43
N MET A 99 -22.88 17.18 -10.71
CA MET A 99 -22.08 18.16 -9.98
C MET A 99 -20.90 18.67 -10.83
N GLU A 100 -20.49 19.92 -10.59
CA GLU A 100 -19.24 20.39 -11.19
C GLU A 100 -18.04 19.66 -10.56
N PRO A 101 -17.00 19.29 -11.34
CA PRO A 101 -15.87 18.51 -10.84
C PRO A 101 -15.23 19.07 -9.56
N GLY A 102 -15.13 20.36 -9.39
CA GLY A 102 -14.56 20.98 -8.19
C GLY A 102 -15.48 20.98 -6.96
N GLU A 103 -16.74 20.56 -7.07
CA GLU A 103 -17.72 20.54 -5.96
C GLU A 103 -17.79 19.18 -5.27
N VAL A 104 -17.44 18.11 -5.96
CA VAL A 104 -17.41 16.73 -5.43
C VAL A 104 -16.35 16.62 -4.35
N GLY A 105 -16.67 15.99 -3.23
CA GLY A 105 -15.74 15.74 -2.13
C GLY A 105 -15.42 16.96 -1.26
N ASN A 106 -16.00 18.13 -1.48
CA ASN A 106 -15.73 19.30 -0.66
C ASN A 106 -16.26 19.13 0.77
N LYS A 107 -15.44 19.51 1.75
CA LYS A 107 -15.82 19.48 3.17
C LYS A 107 -17.08 20.33 3.42
N GLY A 108 -18.13 19.68 3.92
CA GLY A 108 -19.40 20.30 4.17
C GLY A 108 -20.34 20.39 2.96
N SER A 109 -19.97 19.83 1.82
CA SER A 109 -20.92 19.55 0.74
C SER A 109 -21.82 18.37 1.11
N ALA A 110 -22.94 18.20 0.40
CA ALA A 110 -23.80 17.04 0.59
C ALA A 110 -23.11 15.72 0.19
N ILE A 111 -22.13 15.80 -0.70
CA ILE A 111 -21.29 14.69 -1.17
C ILE A 111 -19.86 14.99 -0.73
N ASP A 112 -19.49 14.50 0.43
CA ASP A 112 -18.16 14.68 1.01
C ASP A 112 -17.13 13.65 0.49
N ALA A 113 -15.88 13.84 0.85
CA ALA A 113 -14.78 12.98 0.43
C ALA A 113 -14.94 11.54 0.93
N GLY A 114 -15.48 11.35 2.15
CA GLY A 114 -15.67 10.02 2.72
C GLY A 114 -16.69 9.18 1.96
N LEU A 115 -17.81 9.78 1.49
CA LEU A 115 -18.74 9.07 0.63
C LEU A 115 -18.11 8.71 -0.71
N VAL A 116 -17.39 9.67 -1.31
CA VAL A 116 -16.71 9.45 -2.60
C VAL A 116 -15.66 8.35 -2.48
N ALA A 117 -14.86 8.37 -1.43
CA ALA A 117 -13.87 7.32 -1.17
C ALA A 117 -14.51 5.94 -1.02
N ALA A 118 -15.63 5.84 -0.30
CA ALA A 118 -16.35 4.58 -0.14
C ALA A 118 -16.97 4.09 -1.45
N LEU A 119 -17.48 4.98 -2.30
CA LEU A 119 -17.96 4.59 -3.63
C LEU A 119 -16.81 4.06 -4.50
N ILE A 120 -15.67 4.79 -4.52
CA ILE A 120 -14.47 4.38 -5.25
C ILE A 120 -13.93 3.05 -4.71
N GLY A 121 -13.86 2.87 -3.40
CA GLY A 121 -13.36 1.66 -2.75
C GLY A 121 -14.25 0.42 -2.98
N ASN A 122 -15.46 0.58 -3.47
CA ASN A 122 -16.31 -0.54 -3.89
C ASN A 122 -16.20 -0.85 -5.40
N MET A 123 -15.60 0.07 -6.19
CA MET A 123 -15.41 -0.12 -7.64
C MET A 123 -14.17 -0.99 -7.90
N ASP A 124 -14.16 -1.72 -9.00
CA ASP A 124 -12.93 -2.36 -9.45
C ASP A 124 -11.97 -1.35 -10.12
N ALA A 125 -10.68 -1.70 -10.23
CA ALA A 125 -9.66 -0.80 -10.79
C ALA A 125 -10.02 -0.29 -12.21
N SER A 126 -10.68 -1.11 -13.03
CA SER A 126 -11.07 -0.71 -14.38
C SER A 126 -12.21 0.31 -14.37
N GLN A 127 -13.14 0.16 -13.46
CA GLN A 127 -14.23 1.13 -13.25
C GLN A 127 -13.69 2.48 -12.74
N VAL A 128 -12.73 2.44 -11.80
CA VAL A 128 -12.05 3.66 -11.31
C VAL A 128 -11.34 4.39 -12.46
N GLN A 129 -10.53 3.67 -13.25
CA GLN A 129 -9.80 4.26 -14.37
C GLN A 129 -10.70 4.80 -15.48
N GLU A 130 -11.88 4.20 -15.71
CA GLU A 130 -12.85 4.68 -16.71
C GLU A 130 -13.61 5.91 -16.21
N ALA A 131 -13.97 5.95 -14.93
CA ALA A 131 -14.80 7.00 -14.36
C ALA A 131 -14.02 8.24 -13.93
N ILE A 132 -12.73 8.10 -13.56
CA ILE A 132 -11.95 9.16 -12.91
C ILE A 132 -10.86 9.66 -13.84
N THR A 133 -10.93 10.93 -14.23
CA THR A 133 -9.83 11.58 -14.99
C THR A 133 -8.65 11.91 -14.06
N PRO A 134 -7.42 12.10 -14.59
CA PRO A 134 -6.25 12.48 -13.79
C PRO A 134 -6.49 13.71 -12.91
N GLU A 135 -7.13 14.74 -13.45
CA GLU A 135 -7.43 15.98 -12.74
C GLU A 135 -8.46 15.75 -11.60
N MET A 136 -9.43 14.87 -11.83
CA MET A 136 -10.42 14.51 -10.82
C MET A 136 -9.79 13.66 -9.72
N ALA A 137 -8.96 12.70 -10.06
CA ALA A 137 -8.23 11.88 -9.09
C ALA A 137 -7.38 12.75 -8.16
N ALA A 138 -6.64 13.72 -8.72
CA ALA A 138 -5.83 14.65 -7.96
C ALA A 138 -6.69 15.56 -7.05
N ASP A 139 -7.80 16.10 -7.57
CA ASP A 139 -8.70 16.96 -6.79
C ASP A 139 -9.36 16.20 -5.64
N LEU A 140 -9.80 14.95 -5.88
CA LEU A 140 -10.38 14.08 -4.84
C LEU A 140 -9.34 13.68 -3.80
N ALA A 141 -8.16 13.21 -4.23
CA ALA A 141 -7.08 12.81 -3.33
C ALA A 141 -6.65 13.96 -2.40
N GLY A 142 -6.56 15.20 -2.93
CA GLY A 142 -6.25 16.39 -2.12
C GLY A 142 -7.35 16.81 -1.13
N LYS A 143 -8.55 16.24 -1.23
CA LYS A 143 -9.67 16.48 -0.31
C LYS A 143 -9.89 15.38 0.70
N MET A 144 -9.39 14.18 0.45
CA MET A 144 -9.50 13.02 1.34
C MET A 144 -8.63 13.22 2.58
N GLU A 145 -9.24 12.97 3.75
CA GLU A 145 -8.52 12.80 5.01
C GLU A 145 -8.07 11.32 5.14
N VAL A 146 -7.16 11.03 6.08
CA VAL A 146 -6.68 9.65 6.36
C VAL A 146 -7.82 8.64 6.52
N SER A 147 -8.91 9.04 7.20
CA SER A 147 -10.11 8.20 7.37
C SER A 147 -10.84 7.89 6.07
N ASP A 148 -10.77 8.78 5.09
CA ASP A 148 -11.41 8.60 3.80
C ASP A 148 -10.57 7.69 2.91
N VAL A 149 -9.25 7.90 2.88
CA VAL A 149 -8.29 7.03 2.19
C VAL A 149 -8.39 5.59 2.67
N ALA A 150 -8.57 5.39 3.98
CA ALA A 150 -8.75 4.06 4.58
C ALA A 150 -10.08 3.35 4.19
N LEU A 151 -10.97 4.01 3.44
CA LEU A 151 -12.16 3.39 2.86
C LEU A 151 -11.91 2.78 1.48
N LEU A 152 -10.78 3.09 0.85
CA LEU A 152 -10.38 2.49 -0.42
C LEU A 152 -9.94 1.04 -0.19
N ASP A 153 -10.14 0.20 -1.19
CA ASP A 153 -9.44 -1.08 -1.26
C ASP A 153 -8.11 -0.96 -2.01
N SER A 154 -7.32 -2.01 -2.03
CA SER A 154 -6.01 -2.04 -2.65
C SER A 154 -6.04 -1.64 -4.13
N ASP A 155 -6.95 -2.25 -4.89
CA ASP A 155 -7.05 -2.03 -6.33
C ASP A 155 -7.49 -0.61 -6.68
N SER A 156 -8.44 -0.06 -5.93
CA SER A 156 -8.95 1.30 -6.10
C SER A 156 -7.93 2.35 -5.70
N ALA A 157 -7.18 2.13 -4.62
CA ALA A 157 -6.08 2.99 -4.19
C ALA A 157 -4.99 3.06 -5.27
N ALA A 158 -4.56 1.91 -5.79
CA ALA A 158 -3.59 1.85 -6.87
C ALA A 158 -4.13 2.50 -8.16
N ALA A 159 -5.39 2.24 -8.54
CA ALA A 159 -6.02 2.84 -9.70
C ALA A 159 -6.07 4.37 -9.60
N MET A 160 -6.33 4.92 -8.41
CA MET A 160 -6.27 6.36 -8.17
C MET A 160 -4.86 6.92 -8.35
N VAL A 161 -3.84 6.28 -7.75
CA VAL A 161 -2.43 6.70 -7.90
C VAL A 161 -2.00 6.63 -9.36
N VAL A 162 -2.32 5.55 -10.07
CA VAL A 162 -2.02 5.40 -11.50
C VAL A 162 -2.74 6.47 -12.33
N SER A 163 -4.00 6.75 -12.03
CA SER A 163 -4.78 7.75 -12.79
C SER A 163 -4.23 9.17 -12.63
N MET A 164 -3.85 9.57 -11.41
CA MET A 164 -3.32 10.92 -11.17
C MET A 164 -1.80 11.03 -11.46
N GLY A 165 -1.08 9.92 -11.43
CA GLY A 165 0.38 9.87 -11.45
C GLY A 165 1.00 10.11 -10.08
N ALA A 166 2.09 9.39 -9.75
CA ALA A 166 2.73 9.45 -8.44
C ALA A 166 3.24 10.87 -8.08
N GLU A 167 3.84 11.60 -9.02
CA GLU A 167 4.26 13.00 -8.83
C GLU A 167 3.08 13.89 -8.37
N THR A 168 1.91 13.70 -8.97
CA THR A 168 0.71 14.45 -8.61
C THR A 168 0.18 14.03 -7.24
N ALA A 169 0.18 12.73 -6.93
CA ALA A 169 -0.22 12.21 -5.62
C ALA A 169 0.63 12.85 -4.51
N VAL A 170 1.95 12.83 -4.67
CA VAL A 170 2.92 13.45 -3.76
C VAL A 170 2.70 14.96 -3.62
N ALA A 171 2.35 15.65 -4.70
CA ALA A 171 2.15 17.10 -4.69
C ALA A 171 0.81 17.54 -4.07
N THR A 172 -0.20 16.67 -4.06
CA THR A 172 -1.59 17.03 -3.67
C THR A 172 -2.00 16.46 -2.32
N MET A 173 -1.52 15.29 -1.93
CA MET A 173 -1.85 14.65 -0.66
C MET A 173 -0.90 15.13 0.45
N ASP A 174 -1.43 15.23 1.67
CA ASP A 174 -0.56 15.34 2.84
C ASP A 174 0.14 14.00 3.12
N GLN A 175 1.20 14.04 3.91
CA GLN A 175 2.05 12.88 4.14
C GLN A 175 1.31 11.72 4.82
N ASP A 176 0.43 12.00 5.78
CA ASP A 176 -0.32 10.97 6.50
C ASP A 176 -1.32 10.26 5.58
N SER A 177 -1.99 11.02 4.70
CA SER A 177 -2.88 10.48 3.67
C SER A 177 -2.12 9.67 2.61
N LEU A 178 -0.91 10.11 2.23
CA LEU A 178 -0.05 9.39 1.28
C LEU A 178 0.43 8.05 1.86
N VAL A 179 0.91 8.03 3.11
CA VAL A 179 1.27 6.79 3.82
C VAL A 179 0.09 5.83 3.88
N THR A 180 -1.10 6.35 4.22
CA THR A 180 -2.32 5.54 4.27
C THR A 180 -2.67 4.99 2.90
N MET A 181 -2.56 5.80 1.83
CA MET A 181 -2.82 5.38 0.46
C MET A 181 -1.91 4.20 0.05
N VAL A 182 -0.61 4.30 0.34
CA VAL A 182 0.33 3.19 0.11
C VAL A 182 0.01 2.00 1.02
N GLY A 183 -0.29 2.24 2.29
CA GLY A 183 -0.61 1.21 3.28
C GLY A 183 -1.91 0.44 3.02
N VAL A 184 -2.83 0.96 2.19
CA VAL A 184 -4.04 0.22 1.76
C VAL A 184 -3.73 -0.74 0.60
N MET A 185 -2.71 -0.43 -0.22
CA MET A 185 -2.32 -1.28 -1.35
C MET A 185 -1.56 -2.51 -0.84
N ASP A 186 -1.93 -3.69 -1.31
CA ASP A 186 -1.16 -4.90 -1.03
C ASP A 186 0.08 -5.00 -1.97
N ALA A 187 1.03 -5.85 -1.61
CA ALA A 187 2.28 -5.99 -2.33
C ALA A 187 2.08 -6.44 -3.80
N GLU A 188 1.09 -7.29 -4.07
CA GLU A 188 0.78 -7.77 -5.43
C GLU A 188 0.27 -6.61 -6.30
N THR A 189 -0.62 -5.79 -5.75
CA THR A 189 -1.18 -4.61 -6.43
C THR A 189 -0.09 -3.55 -6.66
N ILE A 190 0.79 -3.30 -5.68
CA ILE A 190 1.97 -2.42 -5.83
C ILE A 190 2.82 -2.88 -7.02
N ALA A 191 3.22 -4.16 -7.03
CA ALA A 191 4.10 -4.71 -8.06
C ALA A 191 3.46 -4.72 -9.47
N GLN A 192 2.13 -4.82 -9.56
CA GLN A 192 1.42 -4.85 -10.84
C GLN A 192 1.06 -3.47 -11.38
N SER A 193 0.83 -2.50 -10.50
CA SER A 193 0.25 -1.20 -10.84
C SER A 193 1.27 -0.07 -10.87
N LEU A 194 2.33 -0.14 -10.08
CA LEU A 194 3.37 0.89 -10.01
C LEU A 194 4.59 0.48 -10.84
N ASP A 195 5.03 1.39 -11.71
CA ASP A 195 6.36 1.26 -12.30
C ASP A 195 7.43 1.82 -11.37
N GLY A 196 8.71 1.58 -11.69
CA GLY A 196 9.81 2.03 -10.85
C GLY A 196 9.83 3.54 -10.60
N ALA A 197 9.43 4.34 -11.58
CA ALA A 197 9.38 5.78 -11.41
C ALA A 197 8.32 6.18 -10.37
N ALA A 198 7.13 5.60 -10.46
CA ALA A 198 6.04 5.85 -9.50
C ALA A 198 6.41 5.36 -8.10
N ALA A 199 6.97 4.17 -7.96
CA ALA A 199 7.45 3.64 -6.68
C ALA A 199 8.53 4.55 -6.07
N GLY A 200 9.52 4.98 -6.87
CA GLY A 200 10.59 5.88 -6.44
C GLY A 200 10.09 7.25 -5.99
N GLU A 201 9.09 7.82 -6.67
CA GLU A 201 8.47 9.09 -6.28
C GLU A 201 7.69 8.96 -4.96
N LEU A 202 6.92 7.88 -4.78
CA LEU A 202 6.18 7.63 -3.55
C LEU A 202 7.13 7.40 -2.37
N VAL A 203 8.12 6.52 -2.50
CA VAL A 203 9.12 6.26 -1.46
C VAL A 203 9.91 7.54 -1.15
N GLY A 204 10.32 8.29 -2.18
CA GLY A 204 11.04 9.56 -2.02
C GLY A 204 10.26 10.66 -1.30
N ALA A 205 8.93 10.57 -1.25
CA ALA A 205 8.07 11.50 -0.53
C ALA A 205 7.84 11.10 0.94
N LEU A 206 8.09 9.85 1.30
CA LEU A 206 7.91 9.32 2.65
C LEU A 206 9.20 9.50 3.47
N THR A 207 9.07 9.63 4.79
CA THR A 207 10.20 9.58 5.73
C THR A 207 10.55 8.13 6.06
N GLY A 208 11.73 7.89 6.67
CA GLY A 208 12.08 6.56 7.19
C GLY A 208 11.02 6.01 8.15
N ASP A 209 10.56 6.81 9.12
CA ASP A 209 9.51 6.42 10.08
C ASP A 209 8.20 6.01 9.37
N ASN A 210 7.83 6.69 8.27
CA ASN A 210 6.66 6.33 7.48
C ASN A 210 6.83 4.98 6.78
N LEU A 211 8.01 4.74 6.21
CA LEU A 211 8.33 3.47 5.56
C LEU A 211 8.34 2.31 6.55
N GLU A 212 8.90 2.52 7.77
CA GLU A 212 8.86 1.55 8.86
C GLU A 212 7.43 1.18 9.31
N SER A 213 6.47 2.07 9.12
CA SER A 213 5.06 1.83 9.50
C SER A 213 4.29 0.98 8.49
N LEU A 214 4.82 0.78 7.28
CA LEU A 214 4.23 -0.05 6.25
C LEU A 214 4.54 -1.53 6.48
N ALA A 215 3.75 -2.41 5.87
CA ALA A 215 4.02 -3.84 5.96
C ALA A 215 5.28 -4.22 5.15
N SER A 216 6.00 -5.22 5.63
CA SER A 216 7.26 -5.69 5.03
C SER A 216 7.12 -6.02 3.54
N ASP A 217 6.06 -6.72 3.16
CA ASP A 217 5.77 -7.11 1.78
C ASP A 217 5.43 -5.91 0.87
N GLN A 218 4.78 -4.88 1.42
CA GLN A 218 4.50 -3.63 0.69
C GLN A 218 5.80 -2.89 0.36
N VAL A 219 6.68 -2.74 1.35
CA VAL A 219 7.97 -2.06 1.17
C VAL A 219 8.88 -2.86 0.23
N ALA A 220 8.91 -4.19 0.37
CA ALA A 220 9.63 -5.05 -0.56
C ALA A 220 9.06 -4.97 -2.00
N GLY A 221 7.74 -4.91 -2.14
CA GLY A 221 7.06 -4.68 -3.43
C GLY A 221 7.49 -3.37 -4.11
N MET A 222 7.55 -2.27 -3.35
CA MET A 222 8.05 -0.98 -3.85
C MET A 222 9.53 -1.05 -4.21
N ALA A 223 10.37 -1.67 -3.36
CA ALA A 223 11.80 -1.83 -3.61
C ALA A 223 12.06 -2.68 -4.88
N ASN A 224 11.25 -3.72 -5.10
CA ASN A 224 11.34 -4.56 -6.31
C ASN A 224 10.86 -3.84 -7.58
N ALA A 225 9.96 -2.88 -7.46
CA ALA A 225 9.54 -2.05 -8.59
C ALA A 225 10.62 -1.04 -8.99
N MET A 226 11.44 -0.58 -8.04
CA MET A 226 12.50 0.43 -8.23
C MET A 226 13.77 -0.22 -8.82
N ASP A 227 14.52 0.54 -9.64
CA ASP A 227 15.87 0.15 -10.01
C ASP A 227 16.91 0.62 -8.98
N ALA A 228 18.12 0.06 -9.04
CA ALA A 228 19.20 0.40 -8.12
C ALA A 228 19.57 1.89 -8.12
N GLY A 229 19.42 2.57 -9.26
CA GLY A 229 19.67 4.01 -9.38
C GLY A 229 18.64 4.84 -8.60
N GLN A 230 17.39 4.41 -8.59
CA GLN A 230 16.31 5.04 -7.82
C GLN A 230 16.53 4.82 -6.31
N ILE A 231 16.89 3.62 -5.90
CA ILE A 231 17.22 3.30 -4.50
C ILE A 231 18.43 4.11 -4.02
N SER A 232 19.49 4.20 -4.84
CA SER A 232 20.67 5.03 -4.55
C SER A 232 20.36 6.53 -4.49
N GLY A 233 19.24 6.96 -5.05
CA GLY A 233 18.75 8.35 -4.98
C GLY A 233 18.00 8.69 -3.70
N LEU A 234 17.65 7.69 -2.87
CA LEU A 234 16.99 7.89 -1.58
C LEU A 234 17.93 8.53 -0.56
N THR A 235 17.37 9.11 0.48
CA THR A 235 18.14 9.49 1.67
C THR A 235 18.52 8.25 2.48
N ALA A 236 19.57 8.36 3.31
CA ALA A 236 19.95 7.29 4.21
C ALA A 236 18.79 6.89 5.16
N ASP A 237 18.07 7.87 5.70
CA ASP A 237 16.87 7.66 6.52
C ASP A 237 15.79 6.82 5.81
N GLN A 238 15.52 7.10 4.53
CA GLN A 238 14.57 6.34 3.73
C GLN A 238 15.05 4.91 3.47
N ALA A 239 16.31 4.74 3.09
CA ALA A 239 16.88 3.41 2.86
C ALA A 239 16.88 2.58 4.15
N SER A 240 17.20 3.19 5.30
CA SER A 240 17.15 2.56 6.62
C SER A 240 15.71 2.19 7.01
N GLY A 241 14.74 3.09 6.79
CA GLY A 241 13.33 2.81 7.06
C GLY A 241 12.79 1.64 6.22
N MET A 242 13.14 1.60 4.93
CA MET A 242 12.81 0.46 4.07
C MET A 242 13.40 -0.85 4.59
N ALA A 243 14.69 -0.84 4.91
CA ALA A 243 15.37 -2.03 5.42
C ALA A 243 14.79 -2.50 6.76
N THR A 244 14.44 -1.56 7.65
CA THR A 244 13.80 -1.85 8.94
C THR A 244 12.42 -2.49 8.74
N ALA A 245 11.58 -1.94 7.86
CA ALA A 245 10.28 -2.53 7.54
C ALA A 245 10.42 -3.96 6.98
N ILE A 246 11.34 -4.17 6.04
CA ILE A 246 11.60 -5.49 5.46
C ILE A 246 12.18 -6.46 6.49
N SER A 247 12.89 -5.97 7.51
CA SER A 247 13.51 -6.81 8.55
C SER A 247 12.51 -7.61 9.40
N GLU A 248 11.23 -7.25 9.39
CA GLU A 248 10.17 -8.05 10.01
C GLU A 248 9.96 -9.40 9.29
N ASP A 249 10.28 -9.47 8.00
CA ASP A 249 10.33 -10.71 7.21
C ASP A 249 11.55 -10.72 6.29
N PRO A 250 12.74 -11.14 6.77
CA PRO A 250 13.98 -11.16 5.97
C PRO A 250 13.92 -12.02 4.70
N SER A 251 12.92 -12.91 4.57
CA SER A 251 12.75 -13.70 3.35
C SER A 251 12.38 -12.85 2.12
N GLN A 252 11.82 -11.67 2.33
CA GLN A 252 11.51 -10.72 1.26
C GLN A 252 12.76 -10.20 0.53
N VAL A 253 13.87 -10.06 1.26
CA VAL A 253 15.16 -9.63 0.66
C VAL A 253 15.68 -10.62 -0.37
N ILE A 254 15.48 -11.93 -0.14
CA ILE A 254 15.95 -12.98 -1.04
C ILE A 254 15.22 -12.93 -2.40
N GLU A 255 14.03 -12.34 -2.44
CA GLU A 255 13.25 -12.15 -3.66
C GLU A 255 13.59 -10.85 -4.40
N MET A 256 14.40 -9.96 -3.79
CA MET A 256 14.84 -8.70 -4.40
C MET A 256 16.00 -8.93 -5.40
N GLU A 257 16.13 -8.00 -6.34
CA GLU A 257 17.30 -7.98 -7.23
C GLU A 257 18.57 -7.61 -6.44
N SER A 258 19.69 -8.29 -6.72
CA SER A 258 20.96 -8.06 -6.02
C SER A 258 21.43 -6.60 -6.10
N ASP A 259 21.25 -5.96 -7.25
CA ASP A 259 21.60 -4.55 -7.46
C ASP A 259 20.79 -3.62 -6.55
N SER A 260 19.52 -3.92 -6.31
CA SER A 260 18.63 -3.15 -5.43
C SER A 260 19.04 -3.30 -3.97
N VAL A 261 19.38 -4.52 -3.55
CA VAL A 261 19.90 -4.79 -2.19
C VAL A 261 21.23 -4.06 -1.96
N ALA A 262 22.17 -4.16 -2.92
CA ALA A 262 23.46 -3.47 -2.85
C ALA A 262 23.30 -1.94 -2.77
N ALA A 263 22.37 -1.38 -3.57
CA ALA A 263 22.06 0.04 -3.54
C ALA A 263 21.48 0.45 -2.18
N MET A 264 20.58 -0.35 -1.60
CA MET A 264 19.98 -0.09 -0.29
C MET A 264 21.05 -0.07 0.81
N VAL A 265 21.89 -1.12 0.89
CA VAL A 265 22.99 -1.22 1.87
C VAL A 265 23.95 -0.04 1.73
N SER A 266 24.34 0.33 0.51
CA SER A 266 25.28 1.41 0.26
C SER A 266 24.70 2.82 0.58
N THR A 267 23.37 2.97 0.59
CA THR A 267 22.67 4.23 0.84
C THR A 267 22.40 4.44 2.33
N MET A 268 22.25 3.37 3.11
CA MET A 268 21.99 3.42 4.56
C MET A 268 23.16 4.02 5.32
N GLU A 269 22.91 4.50 6.55
CA GLU A 269 24.00 4.80 7.49
C GLU A 269 24.57 3.48 8.04
N VAL A 270 25.90 3.46 8.24
CA VAL A 270 26.60 2.26 8.77
C VAL A 270 25.98 1.76 10.08
N ALA A 271 25.63 2.68 10.98
CA ALA A 271 25.03 2.35 12.27
C ALA A 271 23.67 1.62 12.16
N ASP A 272 22.92 1.87 11.07
CA ASP A 272 21.60 1.26 10.88
C ASP A 272 21.69 -0.22 10.51
N LEU A 273 22.77 -0.65 9.83
CA LEU A 273 23.02 -2.08 9.59
C LEU A 273 23.09 -2.87 10.89
N GLY A 274 23.76 -2.33 11.92
CA GLY A 274 23.86 -3.00 13.23
C GLY A 274 22.52 -3.15 13.96
N VAL A 275 21.53 -2.32 13.62
CA VAL A 275 20.19 -2.37 14.23
C VAL A 275 19.29 -3.41 13.57
N LEU A 276 19.51 -3.74 12.28
CA LEU A 276 18.68 -4.69 11.52
C LEU A 276 18.74 -6.13 12.02
N GLY A 277 19.82 -6.48 12.73
CA GLY A 277 20.04 -7.83 13.23
C GLY A 277 20.65 -8.80 12.21
N SER A 278 21.19 -9.89 12.71
CA SER A 278 22.00 -10.86 11.94
C SER A 278 21.23 -11.53 10.78
N ASP A 279 19.95 -11.84 10.98
CA ASP A 279 19.15 -12.55 9.97
C ASP A 279 18.89 -11.66 8.75
N MET A 280 18.60 -10.37 8.97
CA MET A 280 18.37 -9.42 7.89
C MET A 280 19.67 -9.10 7.15
N VAL A 281 20.72 -8.74 7.87
CA VAL A 281 22.04 -8.43 7.26
C VAL A 281 22.60 -9.64 6.55
N GLY A 282 22.44 -10.83 7.12
CA GLY A 282 22.82 -12.10 6.49
C GLY A 282 22.07 -12.35 5.17
N SER A 283 20.77 -12.08 5.15
CA SER A 283 19.95 -12.19 3.93
C SER A 283 20.37 -11.18 2.87
N MET A 284 20.65 -9.92 3.26
CA MET A 284 21.15 -8.89 2.33
C MET A 284 22.47 -9.32 1.69
N VAL A 285 23.44 -9.74 2.50
CA VAL A 285 24.76 -10.18 2.00
C VAL A 285 24.63 -11.42 1.12
N ALA A 286 23.76 -12.39 1.49
CA ALA A 286 23.53 -13.59 0.68
C ALA A 286 22.85 -13.30 -0.67
N THR A 287 22.13 -12.20 -0.79
CA THR A 287 21.46 -11.79 -2.04
C THR A 287 22.40 -11.01 -2.97
N MET A 288 23.39 -10.30 -2.41
CA MET A 288 24.37 -9.53 -3.18
C MET A 288 25.35 -10.43 -3.93
N GLU A 289 25.80 -9.96 -5.12
CA GLU A 289 26.88 -10.62 -5.84
C GLU A 289 28.26 -10.29 -5.21
N PRO A 290 29.28 -11.16 -5.36
CA PRO A 290 30.60 -10.94 -4.74
C PRO A 290 31.24 -9.58 -5.07
N ASP A 291 31.12 -9.11 -6.31
CA ASP A 291 31.66 -7.83 -6.75
C ASP A 291 30.92 -6.64 -6.10
N GLN A 292 29.63 -6.78 -5.81
CA GLN A 292 28.86 -5.76 -5.07
C GLN A 292 29.32 -5.66 -3.61
N ILE A 293 29.63 -6.78 -2.99
CA ILE A 293 30.20 -6.85 -1.63
C ILE A 293 31.59 -6.19 -1.60
N GLU A 294 32.44 -6.44 -2.63
CA GLU A 294 33.74 -5.81 -2.78
C GLU A 294 33.64 -4.27 -2.96
N GLU A 295 32.55 -3.77 -3.53
CA GLU A 295 32.31 -2.33 -3.72
C GLU A 295 31.76 -1.62 -2.47
N MET A 296 31.34 -2.37 -1.43
CA MET A 296 30.89 -1.79 -0.16
C MET A 296 32.01 -0.95 0.49
N SER A 297 31.63 0.10 1.24
CA SER A 297 32.61 0.82 2.02
C SER A 297 33.22 -0.04 3.13
N ALA A 298 34.46 0.27 3.51
CA ALA A 298 35.15 -0.43 4.61
C ALA A 298 34.34 -0.45 5.91
N ASP A 299 33.62 0.63 6.20
CA ASP A 299 32.80 0.76 7.41
C ASP A 299 31.54 -0.10 7.32
N HIS A 300 30.87 -0.17 6.16
CA HIS A 300 29.74 -1.06 5.93
C HIS A 300 30.14 -2.54 6.01
N LEU A 301 31.30 -2.91 5.42
CA LEU A 301 31.81 -4.26 5.52
C LEU A 301 32.08 -4.67 6.98
N ALA A 302 32.70 -3.76 7.76
CA ALA A 302 33.01 -4.00 9.16
C ALA A 302 31.72 -4.19 9.99
N GLU A 303 30.73 -3.34 9.82
CA GLU A 303 29.46 -3.39 10.55
C GLU A 303 28.65 -4.62 10.14
N ALA A 304 28.58 -4.94 8.84
CA ALA A 304 27.90 -6.14 8.36
C ALA A 304 28.51 -7.41 8.98
N LEU A 305 29.84 -7.49 9.02
CA LEU A 305 30.53 -8.63 9.62
C LEU A 305 30.36 -8.68 11.14
N ASP A 306 30.36 -7.53 11.84
CA ASP A 306 30.12 -7.48 13.29
C ASP A 306 28.69 -7.96 13.62
N THR A 307 27.71 -7.55 12.82
CA THR A 307 26.30 -7.92 12.99
C THR A 307 26.07 -9.41 12.69
N VAL A 308 26.59 -9.92 11.57
CA VAL A 308 26.43 -11.32 11.16
C VAL A 308 27.35 -12.24 11.93
N GLY A 309 28.57 -11.81 12.27
CA GLY A 309 29.66 -12.66 12.74
C GLY A 309 29.41 -13.32 14.10
N ALA A 310 28.73 -12.68 15.04
CA ALA A 310 28.55 -13.19 16.40
C ALA A 310 27.58 -14.39 16.47
N ASP A 311 26.47 -14.33 15.70
CA ASP A 311 25.41 -15.36 15.75
C ASP A 311 25.57 -16.43 14.66
N TYR A 312 26.12 -16.09 13.51
CA TYR A 312 26.24 -17.00 12.35
C TYR A 312 27.33 -18.06 12.56
N ILE A 313 28.42 -17.69 13.24
CA ILE A 313 29.52 -18.62 13.56
C ILE A 313 29.13 -19.59 14.69
N GLY A 314 28.12 -19.23 15.52
CA GLY A 314 27.63 -20.03 16.64
C GLY A 314 26.50 -21.01 16.32
N SER A 315 25.76 -20.82 15.23
CA SER A 315 24.55 -21.59 14.93
C SER A 315 24.68 -22.44 13.66
N SER A 316 25.30 -23.59 13.77
CA SER A 316 25.31 -24.64 12.70
C SER A 316 23.94 -25.29 12.45
N THR A 317 22.82 -24.66 12.86
CA THR A 317 21.48 -25.25 12.85
C THR A 317 20.36 -24.40 12.18
N SER A 318 20.61 -23.18 11.77
CA SER A 318 19.63 -22.41 11.01
C SER A 318 19.90 -22.55 9.50
N GLY A 319 18.88 -22.93 8.74
CA GLY A 319 18.92 -23.35 7.35
C GLY A 319 19.23 -22.25 6.31
N PHE A 320 20.00 -21.25 6.66
CA PHE A 320 20.62 -20.29 5.74
C PHE A 320 22.04 -20.82 5.44
N GLY A 321 22.13 -21.59 4.38
CA GLY A 321 23.30 -22.41 4.06
C GLY A 321 24.30 -21.70 3.17
N ASP A 322 24.77 -20.51 3.44
CA ASP A 322 25.89 -20.01 2.66
C ASP A 322 27.05 -19.51 3.52
N ILE A 323 27.93 -20.50 3.82
CA ILE A 323 29.33 -20.27 4.23
C ILE A 323 30.00 -19.30 3.22
N ASP A 324 29.55 -19.27 1.97
CA ASP A 324 30.11 -18.46 0.89
C ASP A 324 29.93 -16.94 1.14
N ALA A 325 28.84 -16.49 1.76
CA ALA A 325 28.61 -15.07 2.04
C ALA A 325 29.56 -14.51 3.11
N VAL A 326 29.78 -15.25 4.20
CA VAL A 326 30.75 -14.87 5.24
C VAL A 326 32.19 -14.93 4.68
N ASP A 327 32.47 -15.94 3.87
CA ASP A 327 33.77 -16.09 3.21
C ASP A 327 34.04 -14.91 2.24
N THR A 328 33.04 -14.47 1.54
CA THR A 328 33.10 -13.30 0.64
C THR A 328 33.30 -12.00 1.43
N LEU A 329 32.53 -11.77 2.51
CA LEU A 329 32.70 -10.61 3.39
C LEU A 329 34.13 -10.56 3.98
N VAL A 330 34.63 -11.67 4.51
CA VAL A 330 35.96 -11.73 5.09
C VAL A 330 37.04 -11.51 4.01
N SER A 331 36.84 -12.03 2.81
CA SER A 331 37.77 -11.83 1.68
C SER A 331 37.78 -10.37 1.24
N ALA A 332 36.60 -9.72 1.09
CA ALA A 332 36.45 -8.32 0.74
C ALA A 332 37.12 -7.39 1.80
N MET A 333 36.93 -7.69 3.09
CA MET A 333 37.60 -6.96 4.17
C MET A 333 39.14 -7.10 4.13
N LEU A 334 39.65 -8.29 3.86
CA LEU A 334 41.09 -8.51 3.74
C LEU A 334 41.67 -7.71 2.55
N GLU A 335 40.98 -7.67 1.43
CA GLU A 335 41.38 -6.88 0.26
C GLU A 335 41.30 -5.39 0.51
N ALA A 336 40.26 -4.92 1.21
CA ALA A 336 40.10 -3.52 1.61
C ALA A 336 41.06 -3.09 2.74
N ASN A 337 41.84 -4.04 3.30
CA ASN A 337 42.75 -3.82 4.43
C ASN A 337 42.06 -3.19 5.66
N VAL A 338 40.81 -3.61 5.92
CA VAL A 338 39.99 -3.23 7.08
C VAL A 338 40.47 -4.02 8.29
N GLU A 339 40.63 -3.36 9.45
CA GLU A 339 40.92 -4.06 10.71
C GLU A 339 39.69 -4.92 11.09
N ALA A 340 39.95 -6.21 11.43
CA ALA A 340 38.89 -7.11 11.84
C ALA A 340 38.22 -6.59 13.12
N PRO A 341 36.85 -6.55 13.18
CA PRO A 341 36.16 -6.12 14.38
C PRO A 341 36.48 -6.97 15.60
N ASP A 342 36.34 -6.40 16.80
CA ASP A 342 36.70 -7.05 18.08
C ASP A 342 35.94 -8.36 18.29
N SER A 343 34.68 -8.47 17.80
CA SER A 343 33.85 -9.66 17.83
C SER A 343 34.50 -10.84 17.06
N LEU A 344 35.12 -10.55 15.92
CA LEU A 344 35.80 -11.56 15.12
C LEU A 344 37.10 -12.04 15.78
N THR A 345 37.82 -11.14 16.46
CA THR A 345 39.04 -11.50 17.19
C THR A 345 38.75 -12.44 18.37
N GLU A 346 37.60 -12.28 19.03
CA GLU A 346 37.14 -13.15 20.12
C GLU A 346 36.73 -14.55 19.61
N VAL A 347 36.13 -14.62 18.40
CA VAL A 347 35.80 -15.88 17.73
C VAL A 347 37.05 -16.57 17.16
N MET A 348 38.00 -15.79 16.64
CA MET A 348 39.27 -16.33 16.12
C MET A 348 40.14 -17.01 17.19
N ASP A 349 39.96 -16.66 18.45
CA ASP A 349 40.60 -17.36 19.59
C ASP A 349 39.88 -18.66 19.97
N SER A 350 38.75 -19.00 19.35
CA SER A 350 38.00 -20.24 19.57
C SER A 350 38.41 -21.36 18.57
N GLU A 351 38.20 -22.64 18.96
CA GLU A 351 38.53 -23.79 18.10
C GLU A 351 37.76 -23.81 16.75
N GLY A 352 36.70 -22.97 16.59
CA GLY A 352 35.94 -22.80 15.36
C GLY A 352 36.69 -22.04 14.27
N ALA A 353 37.53 -21.07 14.65
CA ALA A 353 38.32 -20.27 13.71
C ALA A 353 39.34 -21.11 12.94
N ALA A 354 39.94 -22.13 13.58
CA ALA A 354 40.87 -23.01 12.92
C ALA A 354 40.26 -23.89 11.81
N SER A 355 38.93 -24.09 11.85
CA SER A 355 38.17 -24.78 10.80
C SER A 355 37.85 -23.87 9.61
N LEU A 356 37.48 -22.61 9.87
CA LEU A 356 37.21 -21.60 8.84
C LEU A 356 38.48 -21.28 8.04
N PHE A 357 39.59 -20.98 8.73
CA PHE A 357 40.85 -20.68 8.05
C PHE A 357 41.54 -21.93 7.47
N GLY A 358 41.26 -23.13 7.95
CA GLY A 358 41.76 -24.37 7.39
C GLY A 358 41.19 -24.69 6.01
N SER A 359 40.01 -24.22 5.66
CA SER A 359 39.43 -24.35 4.32
C SER A 359 39.89 -23.25 3.35
N MET A 360 40.28 -22.08 3.85
CA MET A 360 40.77 -20.95 3.03
C MET A 360 42.21 -21.15 2.49
N PHE A 361 43.03 -22.00 3.13
CA PHE A 361 44.44 -22.22 2.76
C PHE A 361 44.76 -23.62 2.20
N ASN A 362 43.75 -24.40 1.80
CA ASN A 362 43.90 -25.65 1.09
C ASN A 362 43.29 -25.60 -0.31
#